data_3d82c29a5254f672b461d0b451d0c927
#
_entry.id   3d82c29a5254f672b461d0b451d0c927
#
_cell.length_a   1.000
_cell.length_b   1.000
_cell.length_c   1.000
_cell.angle_alpha   90.00
_cell.angle_beta   90.00
_cell.angle_gamma   90.00
#
_symmetry.space_group_name_H-M   'P 1'
#
loop_
_entity.id
_entity.type
_entity.pdbx_description
1 polymer ?
#
loop_
_entity_poly.entity_id
_entity_poly.type
_entity_poly.pdbx_seq_one_letter_code
_entity_poly.pdbx_strand_id
1 'polypeptide(L)'
;MFRPAAVLVTIMADEATVLLTKRSSALKHHPGQVAFPGGKVDPGDRGAVGAALREAEEEVGLRQDSVEVLGTLSPHLTVTGFEVTPVIAFAHGAFAPRPEAGEVEEAFFVPFDHVTDPAHFRIEARRWRGVMRRYYAVPWGPYYTWGATARMLRGLADRLARCD
;
A
#
# COMPACT_ATOMS: atom_id res chain seq x y z
N MET A 1 0.26 -9.43 -20.97
CA MET A 1 -0.76 -8.45 -20.56
C MET A 1 -0.81 -8.35 -19.05
N PHE A 2 -0.86 -7.13 -18.50
CA PHE A 2 -0.94 -6.91 -17.07
C PHE A 2 -2.38 -6.97 -16.58
N ARG A 3 -2.56 -7.54 -15.38
CA ARG A 3 -3.90 -7.63 -14.77
C ARG A 3 -4.11 -6.42 -13.85
N PRO A 4 -5.29 -5.77 -13.93
CA PRO A 4 -5.54 -4.58 -13.11
C PRO A 4 -5.72 -4.93 -11.63
N ALA A 5 -5.09 -4.15 -10.79
CA ALA A 5 -5.21 -4.21 -9.34
C ALA A 5 -5.21 -2.79 -8.76
N ALA A 6 -5.62 -2.65 -7.52
CA ALA A 6 -5.65 -1.36 -6.86
C ALA A 6 -5.28 -1.52 -5.39
N VAL A 7 -4.66 -0.50 -4.83
CA VAL A 7 -4.37 -0.43 -3.40
C VAL A 7 -4.92 0.87 -2.83
N LEU A 8 -5.29 0.84 -1.56
CA LEU A 8 -5.77 2.04 -0.88
C LEU A 8 -4.63 2.59 0.00
N VAL A 9 -4.16 3.76 -0.37
CA VAL A 9 -3.19 4.51 0.42
C VAL A 9 -3.99 5.41 1.36
N THR A 10 -4.24 4.92 2.57
CA THR A 10 -5.11 5.57 3.54
C THR A 10 -4.29 6.41 4.49
N ILE A 11 -4.53 7.70 4.46
CA ILE A 11 -3.92 8.66 5.38
C ILE A 11 -4.93 8.90 6.49
N MET A 12 -4.53 8.56 7.72
CA MET A 12 -5.33 8.84 8.91
C MET A 12 -5.14 10.31 9.23
N ALA A 13 -6.14 11.12 8.89
CA ALA A 13 -5.99 12.58 8.88
C ALA A 13 -5.69 13.17 10.26
N ASP A 14 -6.30 12.61 11.30
CA ASP A 14 -6.15 13.16 12.66
C ASP A 14 -4.77 12.86 13.26
N GLU A 15 -4.22 11.67 12.96
CA GLU A 15 -2.93 11.23 13.53
C GLU A 15 -1.76 11.46 12.58
N ALA A 16 -2.01 11.83 11.34
CA ALA A 16 -1.01 11.95 10.28
C ALA A 16 -0.19 10.67 10.10
N THR A 17 -0.90 9.54 9.97
CA THR A 17 -0.29 8.23 9.75
C THR A 17 -0.84 7.58 8.49
N VAL A 18 -0.12 6.57 8.01
CA VAL A 18 -0.53 5.77 6.85
C VAL A 18 -0.79 4.34 7.29
N LEU A 19 -1.92 3.78 6.86
CA LEU A 19 -2.31 2.42 7.18
C LEU A 19 -1.60 1.44 6.26
N LEU A 20 -0.89 0.49 6.86
CA LEU A 20 -0.22 -0.59 6.16
C LEU A 20 -0.62 -1.92 6.78
N THR A 21 -0.43 -2.99 6.03
CA THR A 21 -0.68 -4.34 6.50
C THR A 21 0.56 -5.20 6.32
N LYS A 22 0.68 -6.22 7.17
CA LYS A 22 1.65 -7.28 6.99
C LYS A 22 0.89 -8.50 6.52
N ARG A 23 1.23 -9.00 5.35
CA ARG A 23 0.55 -10.14 4.75
C ARG A 23 0.80 -11.39 5.59
N SER A 24 -0.21 -12.26 5.68
CA SER A 24 -0.07 -13.50 6.42
C SER A 24 1.09 -14.34 5.88
N SER A 25 1.86 -14.93 6.78
CA SER A 25 2.95 -15.85 6.42
C SER A 25 2.45 -17.15 5.80
N ALA A 26 1.16 -17.44 5.91
CA ALA A 26 0.53 -18.62 5.31
C ALA A 26 0.17 -18.44 3.83
N LEU A 27 0.26 -17.22 3.29
CA LEU A 27 -0.08 -16.96 1.90
C LEU A 27 1.00 -17.51 0.96
N LYS A 28 0.58 -17.96 -0.22
CA LYS A 28 1.49 -18.48 -1.25
C LYS A 28 2.32 -17.37 -1.90
N HIS A 29 1.71 -16.19 -2.06
CA HIS A 29 2.34 -15.06 -2.73
C HIS A 29 2.66 -13.96 -1.72
N HIS A 30 3.94 -13.55 -1.71
CA HIS A 30 4.45 -12.48 -0.86
C HIS A 30 4.12 -12.64 0.62
N PRO A 31 4.40 -13.83 1.22
CA PRO A 31 4.10 -14.02 2.65
C PRO A 31 4.93 -13.07 3.51
N GLY A 32 4.30 -12.49 4.51
CA GLY A 32 4.97 -11.61 5.47
C GLY A 32 5.36 -10.23 4.94
N GLN A 33 5.07 -9.90 3.68
CA GLN A 33 5.40 -8.59 3.13
C GLN A 33 4.46 -7.50 3.63
N VAL A 34 5.02 -6.30 3.77
CA VAL A 34 4.24 -5.11 4.07
C VAL A 34 3.61 -4.58 2.78
N ALA A 35 2.32 -4.30 2.84
CA ALA A 35 1.57 -3.84 1.69
C ALA A 35 0.45 -2.91 2.14
N PHE A 36 -0.06 -2.10 1.20
CA PHE A 36 -1.33 -1.42 1.39
C PHE A 36 -2.47 -2.43 1.28
N PRO A 37 -3.61 -2.17 1.93
CA PRO A 37 -4.83 -2.94 1.62
C PRO A 37 -5.14 -2.83 0.13
N GLY A 38 -5.44 -3.93 -0.52
CA GLY A 38 -5.75 -3.92 -1.93
C GLY A 38 -5.78 -5.31 -2.55
N GLY A 39 -6.06 -5.35 -3.84
CA GLY A 39 -6.15 -6.58 -4.60
C GLY A 39 -6.57 -6.36 -6.04
N LYS A 40 -6.97 -7.43 -6.69
CA LYS A 40 -7.40 -7.41 -8.08
C LYS A 40 -8.68 -6.59 -8.24
N VAL A 41 -8.77 -5.91 -9.37
CA VAL A 41 -10.03 -5.27 -9.78
C VAL A 41 -10.95 -6.35 -10.35
N ASP A 42 -12.09 -6.57 -9.71
CA ASP A 42 -13.08 -7.54 -10.14
C ASP A 42 -14.08 -6.89 -11.12
N PRO A 43 -14.76 -7.70 -11.98
CA PRO A 43 -15.73 -7.13 -12.93
C PRO A 43 -16.87 -6.34 -12.30
N GLY A 44 -17.23 -6.65 -11.04
CA GLY A 44 -18.28 -5.93 -10.32
C GLY A 44 -17.82 -4.64 -9.65
N ASP A 45 -16.52 -4.36 -9.65
CA ASP A 45 -15.99 -3.16 -9.02
C ASP A 45 -16.21 -1.92 -9.90
N ARG A 46 -16.34 -0.77 -9.25
CA ARG A 46 -16.33 0.52 -9.96
C ARG A 46 -14.88 0.94 -10.19
N GLY A 47 -14.20 0.22 -11.08
CA GLY A 47 -12.80 0.48 -11.40
C GLY A 47 -11.84 0.29 -10.23
N ALA A 48 -10.68 0.92 -10.33
CA ALA A 48 -9.63 0.81 -9.32
C ALA A 48 -10.08 1.35 -7.95
N VAL A 49 -10.79 2.48 -7.94
CA VAL A 49 -11.27 3.09 -6.68
C VAL A 49 -12.20 2.12 -5.94
N GLY A 50 -13.17 1.54 -6.66
CA GLY A 50 -14.11 0.58 -6.05
C GLY A 50 -13.40 -0.65 -5.51
N ALA A 51 -12.43 -1.17 -6.26
CA ALA A 51 -11.65 -2.34 -5.84
C ALA A 51 -10.84 -2.03 -4.58
N ALA A 52 -10.16 -0.89 -4.53
CA ALA A 52 -9.35 -0.50 -3.37
C ALA A 52 -10.22 -0.37 -2.11
N LEU A 53 -11.37 0.27 -2.24
CA LEU A 53 -12.29 0.45 -1.10
C LEU A 53 -12.85 -0.89 -0.61
N ARG A 54 -13.27 -1.75 -1.53
CA ARG A 54 -13.79 -3.08 -1.20
C ARG A 54 -12.75 -3.92 -0.48
N GLU A 55 -11.54 -3.98 -1.03
CA GLU A 55 -10.46 -4.77 -0.44
C GLU A 55 -10.08 -4.27 0.95
N ALA A 56 -10.01 -2.95 1.16
CA ALA A 56 -9.70 -2.40 2.47
C ALA A 56 -10.76 -2.74 3.51
N GLU A 57 -12.03 -2.75 3.11
CA GLU A 57 -13.10 -3.16 4.01
C GLU A 57 -12.99 -4.64 4.35
N GLU A 58 -12.73 -5.49 3.36
CA GLU A 58 -12.58 -6.94 3.56
C GLU A 58 -11.36 -7.27 4.41
N GLU A 59 -10.21 -6.67 4.12
CA GLU A 59 -8.94 -7.02 4.75
C GLU A 59 -8.78 -6.48 6.18
N VAL A 60 -9.23 -5.25 6.43
CA VAL A 60 -8.98 -4.58 7.72
C VAL A 60 -10.21 -3.95 8.36
N GLY A 61 -11.37 -4.09 7.74
CA GLY A 61 -12.61 -3.57 8.29
C GLY A 61 -12.77 -2.06 8.15
N LEU A 62 -12.06 -1.44 7.21
CA LEU A 62 -12.19 -0.01 6.95
C LEU A 62 -13.46 0.23 6.13
N ARG A 63 -14.45 0.88 6.73
CA ARG A 63 -15.74 1.13 6.07
C ARG A 63 -15.56 2.14 4.94
N GLN A 64 -16.18 1.86 3.80
CA GLN A 64 -16.07 2.72 2.63
C GLN A 64 -16.63 4.12 2.86
N ASP A 65 -17.66 4.23 3.71
CA ASP A 65 -18.28 5.51 4.03
C ASP A 65 -17.47 6.36 5.03
N SER A 66 -16.40 5.80 5.59
CA SER A 66 -15.52 6.51 6.52
C SER A 66 -14.29 7.12 5.85
N VAL A 67 -14.14 6.94 4.55
CA VAL A 67 -12.99 7.45 3.80
C VAL A 67 -13.43 8.43 2.72
N GLU A 68 -12.59 9.45 2.52
CA GLU A 68 -12.72 10.42 1.45
C GLU A 68 -11.63 10.14 0.41
N VAL A 69 -12.04 9.73 -0.79
CA VAL A 69 -11.09 9.46 -1.87
C VAL A 69 -10.65 10.78 -2.47
N LEU A 70 -9.33 11.01 -2.51
CA LEU A 70 -8.74 12.24 -3.08
C LEU A 70 -8.43 12.09 -4.56
N GLY A 71 -8.07 10.90 -4.99
CA GLY A 71 -7.70 10.64 -6.39
C GLY A 71 -6.82 9.41 -6.51
N THR A 72 -6.21 9.27 -7.68
CA THR A 72 -5.33 8.14 -7.99
C THR A 72 -3.98 8.65 -8.46
N LEU A 73 -2.95 7.84 -8.24
CA LEU A 73 -1.62 8.08 -8.81
C LEU A 73 -1.42 7.17 -10.02
N SER A 74 -0.34 7.43 -10.76
CA SER A 74 0.01 6.61 -11.93
C SER A 74 0.20 5.15 -11.52
N PRO A 75 -0.29 4.20 -12.35
CA PRO A 75 -0.15 2.78 -12.04
C PRO A 75 1.31 2.32 -12.01
N HIS A 76 1.55 1.31 -11.20
CA HIS A 76 2.85 0.66 -11.08
C HIS A 76 2.75 -0.76 -11.64
N LEU A 77 3.65 -1.11 -12.54
CA LEU A 77 3.74 -2.47 -13.07
C LEU A 77 4.60 -3.31 -12.13
N THR A 78 4.08 -4.49 -11.77
CA THR A 78 4.79 -5.39 -10.87
C THR A 78 5.42 -6.55 -11.63
N VAL A 79 6.46 -7.14 -11.06
CA VAL A 79 7.11 -8.32 -11.66
C VAL A 79 6.19 -9.54 -11.70
N THR A 80 5.10 -9.52 -10.93
CA THR A 80 4.12 -10.59 -10.88
C THR A 80 2.97 -10.40 -11.89
N GLY A 81 3.06 -9.38 -12.74
CA GLY A 81 2.12 -9.18 -13.85
C GLY A 81 0.89 -8.35 -13.52
N PHE A 82 0.97 -7.50 -12.51
CA PHE A 82 -0.13 -6.60 -12.16
C PHE A 82 0.18 -5.17 -12.54
N GLU A 83 -0.86 -4.45 -12.94
CA GLU A 83 -0.87 -3.00 -13.06
C GLU A 83 -1.64 -2.47 -11.86
N VAL A 84 -0.92 -1.95 -10.88
CA VAL A 84 -1.48 -1.56 -9.58
C VAL A 84 -1.69 -0.05 -9.53
N THR A 85 -2.93 0.37 -9.36
CA THR A 85 -3.31 1.78 -9.22
C THR A 85 -3.37 2.15 -7.74
N PRO A 86 -2.51 3.08 -7.27
CA PRO A 86 -2.65 3.60 -5.92
C PRO A 86 -3.83 4.57 -5.84
N VAL A 87 -4.75 4.33 -4.92
CA VAL A 87 -5.90 5.20 -4.64
C VAL A 87 -5.62 5.91 -3.33
N ILE A 88 -5.54 7.24 -3.36
CA ILE A 88 -5.23 8.05 -2.18
C ILE A 88 -6.52 8.44 -1.49
N ALA A 89 -6.59 8.22 -0.19
CA ALA A 89 -7.78 8.52 0.61
C ALA A 89 -7.43 9.05 1.98
N PHE A 90 -8.28 9.92 2.51
CA PHE A 90 -8.24 10.33 3.91
C PHE A 90 -9.28 9.54 4.70
N ALA A 91 -8.91 9.10 5.89
CA ALA A 91 -9.85 8.57 6.86
C ALA A 91 -9.89 9.52 8.07
N HIS A 92 -11.09 9.84 8.51
CA HIS A 92 -11.32 10.73 9.63
C HIS A 92 -11.89 9.96 10.81
N GLY A 93 -11.55 10.38 12.02
CA GLY A 93 -12.06 9.77 13.23
C GLY A 93 -11.30 8.52 13.65
N ALA A 94 -11.77 7.91 14.72
CA ALA A 94 -11.13 6.74 15.28
C ALA A 94 -11.39 5.50 14.41
N PHE A 95 -10.33 4.75 14.15
CA PHE A 95 -10.41 3.50 13.40
C PHE A 95 -9.55 2.44 14.08
N ALA A 96 -10.17 1.33 14.45
CA ALA A 96 -9.47 0.17 14.99
C ALA A 96 -9.50 -0.94 13.93
N PRO A 97 -8.36 -1.26 13.31
CA PRO A 97 -8.31 -2.29 12.28
C PRO A 97 -8.76 -3.66 12.80
N ARG A 98 -9.45 -4.40 11.94
CA ARG A 98 -9.82 -5.80 12.18
C ARG A 98 -9.22 -6.65 11.07
N PRO A 99 -7.97 -7.12 11.24
CA PRO A 99 -7.31 -7.92 10.21
C PRO A 99 -8.08 -9.20 9.89
N GLU A 100 -8.25 -9.47 8.61
CA GLU A 100 -8.90 -10.70 8.15
C GLU A 100 -7.97 -11.88 8.35
N ALA A 101 -8.40 -12.85 9.15
CA ALA A 101 -7.62 -14.05 9.43
C ALA A 101 -7.28 -14.81 8.14
N GLY A 102 -6.03 -15.22 8.00
CA GLY A 102 -5.57 -15.94 6.83
C GLY A 102 -5.02 -15.06 5.71
N GLU A 103 -5.39 -13.78 5.66
CA GLU A 103 -4.87 -12.84 4.65
C GLU A 103 -3.94 -11.80 5.25
N VAL A 104 -4.32 -11.25 6.40
CA VAL A 104 -3.58 -10.17 7.06
C VAL A 104 -3.17 -10.62 8.45
N GLU A 105 -1.86 -10.64 8.70
CA GLU A 105 -1.33 -10.98 10.02
C GLU A 105 -1.45 -9.80 10.98
N GLU A 106 -1.19 -8.58 10.48
CA GLU A 106 -1.16 -7.38 11.29
C GLU A 106 -1.54 -6.17 10.43
N ALA A 107 -2.30 -5.25 11.00
CA ALA A 107 -2.52 -3.93 10.43
C ALA A 107 -1.88 -2.91 11.37
N PHE A 108 -1.15 -1.95 10.82
CA PHE A 108 -0.39 -0.99 11.63
C PHE A 108 -0.33 0.36 10.94
N PHE A 109 0.12 1.35 11.68
CA PHE A 109 0.21 2.73 11.18
C PHE A 109 1.66 3.20 11.24
N VAL A 110 2.09 3.89 10.19
CA VAL A 110 3.42 4.50 10.13
C VAL A 110 3.27 6.01 9.98
N PRO A 111 4.19 6.81 10.52
CA PRO A 111 4.09 8.26 10.38
C PRO A 111 4.12 8.68 8.92
N PHE A 112 3.17 9.52 8.52
CA PHE A 112 3.10 10.06 7.17
C PHE A 112 4.39 10.77 6.78
N ASP A 113 4.91 11.62 7.67
CA ASP A 113 6.13 12.38 7.41
C ASP A 113 7.34 11.47 7.17
N HIS A 114 7.39 10.32 7.84
CA HIS A 114 8.50 9.39 7.66
C HIS A 114 8.48 8.74 6.28
N VAL A 115 7.32 8.24 5.86
CA VAL A 115 7.19 7.46 4.62
C VAL A 115 7.00 8.33 3.37
N THR A 116 6.91 9.64 3.55
CA THR A 116 6.82 10.59 2.44
C THR A 116 8.02 11.54 2.36
N ASP A 117 9.07 11.27 3.10
CA ASP A 117 10.32 12.01 3.01
C ASP A 117 11.31 11.21 2.16
N PRO A 118 11.72 11.73 0.99
CA PRO A 118 12.67 11.02 0.13
C PRO A 118 13.97 10.63 0.84
N ALA A 119 14.39 11.43 1.84
CA ALA A 119 15.63 11.17 2.58
C ALA A 119 15.60 9.90 3.42
N HIS A 120 14.41 9.39 3.74
CA HIS A 120 14.27 8.17 4.54
C HIS A 120 14.28 6.89 3.70
N PHE A 121 14.31 7.03 2.37
CA PHE A 121 14.33 5.87 1.49
C PHE A 121 15.75 5.42 1.23
N ARG A 122 15.91 4.10 1.13
CA ARG A 122 17.16 3.46 0.78
C ARG A 122 17.00 2.74 -0.54
N ILE A 123 18.10 2.62 -1.29
CA ILE A 123 18.15 1.76 -2.46
C ILE A 123 18.93 0.52 -2.05
N GLU A 124 18.24 -0.62 -2.01
CA GLU A 124 18.81 -1.91 -1.68
C GLU A 124 18.90 -2.77 -2.94
N ALA A 125 19.62 -3.87 -2.85
CA ALA A 125 19.73 -4.81 -3.97
C ALA A 125 19.66 -6.23 -3.45
N ARG A 126 19.03 -7.10 -4.23
CA ARG A 126 19.01 -8.53 -3.94
C ARG A 126 19.03 -9.32 -5.24
N ARG A 127 19.58 -10.52 -5.17
CA ARG A 127 19.56 -11.43 -6.30
C ARG A 127 18.22 -12.15 -6.35
N TRP A 128 17.58 -12.09 -7.51
CA TRP A 128 16.33 -12.80 -7.74
C TRP A 128 16.34 -13.40 -9.13
N ARG A 129 16.13 -14.71 -9.22
CA ARG A 129 16.23 -15.49 -10.47
C ARG A 129 17.53 -15.22 -11.22
N GLY A 130 18.65 -15.20 -10.48
CA GLY A 130 19.98 -15.00 -11.07
C GLY A 130 20.35 -13.58 -11.46
N VAL A 131 19.46 -12.62 -11.25
CA VAL A 131 19.67 -11.21 -11.60
C VAL A 131 19.64 -10.35 -10.35
N MET A 132 20.60 -9.42 -10.23
CA MET A 132 20.58 -8.43 -9.15
C MET A 132 19.50 -7.38 -9.46
N ARG A 133 18.57 -7.22 -8.55
CA ARG A 133 17.50 -6.23 -8.67
C ARG A 133 17.59 -5.22 -7.56
N ARG A 134 17.48 -3.96 -7.93
CA ARG A 134 17.43 -2.84 -6.97
C ARG A 134 15.99 -2.56 -6.63
N TYR A 135 15.78 -2.16 -5.38
CA TYR A 135 14.44 -1.81 -4.91
C TYR A 135 14.54 -0.74 -3.83
N TYR A 136 13.46 0.01 -3.68
CA TYR A 136 13.35 0.96 -2.57
C TYR A 136 12.97 0.24 -1.29
N ALA A 137 13.45 0.76 -0.18
CA ALA A 137 13.03 0.37 1.16
C ALA A 137 12.86 1.61 2.02
N VAL A 138 11.84 1.64 2.84
CA VAL A 138 11.58 2.70 3.80
C VAL A 138 11.21 2.06 5.14
N PRO A 139 12.21 1.57 5.91
CA PRO A 139 11.96 0.92 7.18
C PRO A 139 11.44 1.91 8.23
N TRP A 140 10.57 1.43 9.11
CA TRP A 140 10.13 2.18 10.27
C TRP A 140 9.84 1.21 11.42
N GLY A 141 10.50 1.40 12.56
CA GLY A 141 10.34 0.49 13.70
C GLY A 141 10.67 -0.94 13.30
N PRO A 142 9.84 -1.91 13.69
CA PRO A 142 10.07 -3.31 13.33
C PRO A 142 9.62 -3.65 11.92
N TYR A 143 9.07 -2.68 11.17
CA TYR A 143 8.49 -2.94 9.86
C TYR A 143 9.46 -2.59 8.75
N TYR A 144 9.63 -3.53 7.83
CA TYR A 144 10.48 -3.37 6.67
C TYR A 144 9.59 -3.23 5.42
N THR A 145 9.31 -1.99 5.05
CA THR A 145 8.52 -1.70 3.85
C THR A 145 9.45 -1.60 2.66
N TRP A 146 9.26 -2.44 1.66
CA TRP A 146 10.14 -2.51 0.50
C TRP A 146 9.37 -2.89 -0.75
N GLY A 147 10.06 -2.89 -1.89
CA GLY A 147 9.50 -3.33 -3.16
C GLY A 147 8.42 -2.40 -3.70
N ALA A 148 7.36 -2.97 -4.24
CA ALA A 148 6.28 -2.19 -4.86
C ALA A 148 5.64 -1.19 -3.90
N THR A 149 5.42 -1.59 -2.65
CA THR A 149 4.85 -0.69 -1.63
C THR A 149 5.74 0.52 -1.40
N ALA A 150 7.04 0.29 -1.21
CA ALA A 150 8.00 1.38 -1.01
C ALA A 150 8.13 2.25 -2.27
N ARG A 151 8.06 1.65 -3.45
CA ARG A 151 8.11 2.40 -4.71
C ARG A 151 6.91 3.34 -4.86
N MET A 152 5.72 2.88 -4.48
CA MET A 152 4.52 3.73 -4.50
C MET A 152 4.62 4.87 -3.49
N LEU A 153 5.13 4.58 -2.29
CA LEU A 153 5.38 5.62 -1.27
C LEU A 153 6.44 6.62 -1.75
N ARG A 154 7.50 6.15 -2.41
CA ARG A 154 8.52 7.03 -2.97
C ARG A 154 7.94 7.92 -4.06
N GLY A 155 7.06 7.39 -4.91
CA GLY A 155 6.35 8.17 -5.92
C GLY A 155 5.51 9.28 -5.30
N LEU A 156 4.81 8.96 -4.22
CA LEU A 156 4.03 9.96 -3.46
C LEU A 156 4.96 11.00 -2.83
N ALA A 157 6.06 10.58 -2.22
CA ALA A 157 7.03 11.47 -1.61
C ALA A 157 7.61 12.47 -2.63
N ASP A 158 8.00 11.96 -3.80
CA ASP A 158 8.55 12.80 -4.86
C ASP A 158 7.52 13.79 -5.39
N ARG A 159 6.26 13.36 -5.52
CA ARG A 159 5.18 14.22 -5.96
C ARG A 159 4.92 15.34 -4.96
N LEU A 160 4.90 15.03 -3.68
CA LEU A 160 4.71 16.03 -2.62
C LEU A 160 5.87 17.04 -2.60
N ALA A 161 7.09 16.57 -2.82
CA ALA A 161 8.26 17.44 -2.85
C ALA A 161 8.22 18.45 -4.00
N ARG A 162 7.46 18.17 -5.06
CA ARG A 162 7.29 19.06 -6.20
C ARG A 162 6.14 20.07 -6.04
N CYS A 163 5.40 19.96 -4.94
CA CYS A 163 4.24 20.83 -4.70
C CYS A 163 4.57 22.11 -3.95
N ASP A 164 5.84 22.36 -3.65
CA ASP A 164 6.30 23.56 -2.92
C ASP A 164 6.45 24.79 -3.83
#